data_95da9a0b927f90d2d6a2b460ffa9cead
#
_entry.id   95da9a0b927f90d2d6a2b460ffa9cead
#
_cell.length_a   1.000
_cell.length_b   1.000
_cell.length_c   1.000
_cell.angle_alpha   90.00
_cell.angle_beta   90.00
_cell.angle_gamma   90.00
#
_symmetry.space_group_name_H-M   'P 1'
#
loop_
_entity.id
_entity.type
_entity.pdbx_description
1 polymer ?
#
loop_
_entity_poly.entity_id
_entity_poly.type
_entity_poly.pdbx_seq_one_letter_code
_entity_poly.pdbx_strand_id
1 'polypeptide(L)'
;MKKNSSKNIIIIEKKEVIPKIIKILKKNTQDTRFEPSMKILIRIVESMVKNGSEGKTSLSLGTNLNYARLAKHIVWLEKKGLVESIIEDTKINVGLTEKGRLFASTISN
;
A
#
# COMPACT_ATOMS: atom_id res chain seq x y z
N MET A 1 0.80 8.26 37.08
CA MET A 1 0.87 8.33 36.74
C MET A 1 0.84 8.32 36.31
N LYS A 2 0.74 8.20 36.09
CA LYS A 2 0.47 8.35 35.60
C LYS A 2 0.58 8.19 34.95
N LYS A 3 0.50 7.96 34.82
CA LYS A 3 0.34 7.94 34.16
C LYS A 3 0.52 7.72 33.53
N ASN A 4 0.44 7.48 33.50
CA ASN A 4 0.37 7.50 32.82
C ASN A 4 0.42 7.52 32.31
N SER A 5 0.37 7.62 32.53
CA SER A 5 0.24 7.94 32.05
C SER A 5 0.51 8.12 31.32
N SER A 6 1.03 8.23 31.26
CA SER A 6 1.13 8.71 30.46
C SER A 6 1.60 8.23 29.58
N LYS A 7 2.43 7.54 29.33
CA LYS A 7 2.56 7.09 28.47
C LYS A 7 1.84 6.52 27.91
N ASN A 8 1.86 6.18 28.29
CA ASN A 8 0.72 5.73 27.97
C ASN A 8 -0.26 6.76 27.83
N ILE A 9 -0.01 7.82 28.33
CA ILE A 9 -0.81 8.85 28.11
C ILE A 9 -0.97 9.18 26.75
N ILE A 10 0.09 9.19 26.03
CA ILE A 10 0.00 9.38 24.63
C ILE A 10 -0.95 8.41 24.08
N ILE A 11 -0.89 7.22 24.57
CA ILE A 11 -1.78 6.20 24.13
C ILE A 11 -3.17 6.50 24.53
N ILE A 12 -3.33 7.03 25.72
CA ILE A 12 -4.63 7.34 26.21
C ILE A 12 -5.25 8.46 25.46
N GLU A 13 -4.48 9.46 25.12
CA GLU A 13 -5.00 10.52 24.32
C GLU A 13 -5.40 10.01 23.00
N LYS A 14 -4.66 9.08 22.51
CA LYS A 14 -5.00 8.50 21.25
C LYS A 14 -6.26 7.71 21.31
N LYS A 15 -6.69 7.36 22.48
CA LYS A 15 -7.93 6.63 22.56
C LYS A 15 -9.09 7.44 22.07
N GLU A 16 -9.02 8.74 22.16
CA GLU A 16 -10.11 9.53 21.65
C GLU A 16 -9.93 9.85 20.19
N VAL A 17 -8.69 10.03 19.78
CA VAL A 17 -8.42 10.35 18.41
C VAL A 17 -8.46 9.13 17.54
N ILE A 18 -7.90 8.06 18.03
CA ILE A 18 -7.82 6.84 17.25
C ILE A 18 -9.17 6.27 16.87
N PRO A 19 -10.16 6.25 17.75
CA PRO A 19 -11.45 5.73 17.32
C PRO A 19 -12.06 6.51 16.20
N LYS A 20 -11.86 7.83 16.17
CA LYS A 20 -12.38 8.61 15.08
C LYS A 20 -11.66 8.27 13.82
N ILE A 21 -10.36 8.15 13.90
CA ILE A 21 -9.57 7.80 12.74
C ILE A 21 -9.96 6.43 12.23
N ILE A 22 -10.20 5.52 13.14
CA ILE A 22 -10.60 4.19 12.73
C ILE A 22 -11.93 4.22 12.03
N LYS A 23 -12.84 5.04 12.49
CA LYS A 23 -14.11 5.17 11.82
C LYS A 23 -13.94 5.70 10.42
N ILE A 24 -13.11 6.69 10.27
CA ILE A 24 -12.85 7.25 8.96
C ILE A 24 -12.21 6.21 8.08
N LEU A 25 -11.28 5.48 8.61
CA LEU A 25 -10.61 4.43 7.83
C LEU A 25 -11.58 3.34 7.45
N LYS A 26 -12.50 3.00 8.33
CA LYS A 26 -13.46 1.98 8.02
C LYS A 26 -14.40 2.44 6.92
N LYS A 27 -14.77 3.70 6.94
CA LYS A 27 -15.58 4.21 5.87
C LYS A 27 -14.84 4.10 4.57
N ASN A 28 -13.58 4.50 4.59
CA ASN A 28 -12.78 4.41 3.40
C ASN A 28 -12.59 2.99 2.98
N THR A 29 -12.43 2.12 3.94
CA THR A 29 -12.22 0.74 3.57
C THR A 29 -13.48 0.09 3.16
N GLN A 30 -14.60 0.66 3.45
CA GLN A 30 -15.79 0.07 2.96
C GLN A 30 -16.02 0.39 1.56
N ASP A 31 -15.50 1.49 1.16
CA ASP A 31 -15.51 1.79 -0.20
C ASP A 31 -14.60 0.86 -0.84
N THR A 32 -13.93 0.11 -0.07
CA THR A 32 -13.06 -0.85 -0.57
C THR A 32 -13.73 -2.10 -0.81
N ARG A 33 -14.90 -2.11 -1.19
CA ARG A 33 -15.40 -3.15 -1.95
C ARG A 33 -14.72 -3.09 -3.25
N PHE A 34 -13.63 -2.32 -3.29
CA PHE A 34 -12.73 -2.35 -4.41
C PHE A 34 -12.22 -3.75 -4.54
N GLU A 35 -12.46 -4.33 -5.66
CA GLU A 35 -11.93 -5.63 -5.98
C GLU A 35 -10.89 -5.43 -7.06
N PRO A 36 -9.65 -5.78 -6.78
CA PRO A 36 -8.61 -5.56 -7.76
C PRO A 36 -8.78 -6.49 -8.95
N SER A 37 -8.36 -6.01 -10.10
CA SER A 37 -8.33 -6.84 -11.29
C SER A 37 -7.04 -7.64 -11.25
N MET A 38 -7.14 -8.94 -11.34
CA MET A 38 -5.96 -9.80 -11.34
C MET A 38 -5.05 -9.48 -12.51
N LYS A 39 -5.61 -9.15 -13.65
CA LYS A 39 -4.80 -8.78 -14.81
C LYS A 39 -3.97 -7.56 -14.51
N ILE A 40 -4.56 -6.59 -13.83
CA ILE A 40 -3.85 -5.36 -13.51
C ILE A 40 -2.79 -5.63 -12.45
N LEU A 41 -3.11 -6.44 -11.45
CA LEU A 41 -2.13 -6.80 -10.43
C LEU A 41 -0.92 -7.47 -11.06
N ILE A 42 -1.14 -8.37 -11.99
CA ILE A 42 -0.07 -9.06 -12.67
C ILE A 42 0.80 -8.07 -13.43
N ARG A 43 0.20 -7.13 -14.14
CA ARG A 43 0.97 -6.13 -14.87
C ARG A 43 1.85 -5.31 -13.95
N ILE A 44 1.28 -4.89 -12.81
CA ILE A 44 2.01 -4.07 -11.86
C ILE A 44 3.17 -4.86 -11.27
N VAL A 45 2.88 -6.08 -10.84
CA VAL A 45 3.89 -6.90 -10.20
C VAL A 45 5.00 -7.27 -11.18
N GLU A 46 4.63 -7.59 -12.40
CA GLU A 46 5.64 -7.93 -13.41
C GLU A 46 6.53 -6.74 -13.72
N SER A 47 5.95 -5.55 -13.73
CA SER A 47 6.74 -4.35 -13.97
C SER A 47 7.75 -4.16 -12.84
N MET A 48 7.36 -4.40 -11.61
CA MET A 48 8.26 -4.26 -10.48
C MET A 48 9.32 -5.35 -10.46
N VAL A 49 8.99 -6.54 -10.89
CA VAL A 49 9.98 -7.61 -10.99
C VAL A 49 11.04 -7.22 -12.04
N LYS A 50 10.57 -6.68 -13.14
CA LYS A 50 11.45 -6.36 -14.24
C LYS A 50 12.30 -5.13 -13.98
N ASN A 51 11.69 -4.10 -13.41
CA ASN A 51 12.36 -2.80 -13.29
C ASN A 51 12.78 -2.42 -11.88
N GLY A 52 12.42 -3.22 -10.90
CA GLY A 52 12.71 -2.88 -9.51
C GLY A 52 11.71 -1.87 -8.99
N SER A 53 12.07 -1.17 -7.93
CA SER A 53 11.16 -0.17 -7.35
C SER A 53 11.08 1.02 -8.29
N GLU A 54 9.90 1.59 -8.40
CA GLU A 54 9.66 2.73 -9.27
C GLU A 54 8.61 3.62 -8.68
N GLY A 55 8.60 4.87 -9.09
CA GLY A 55 7.54 5.79 -8.71
C GLY A 55 6.24 5.41 -9.39
N LYS A 56 5.12 5.86 -8.83
CA LYS A 56 3.82 5.53 -9.38
C LYS A 56 3.62 6.06 -10.79
N THR A 57 4.17 7.22 -11.09
CA THR A 57 4.06 7.78 -12.43
C THR A 57 4.75 6.89 -13.44
N SER A 58 5.94 6.43 -13.09
CA SER A 58 6.69 5.53 -13.94
C SER A 58 5.96 4.22 -14.13
N LEU A 59 5.38 3.68 -13.06
CA LEU A 59 4.60 2.46 -13.13
C LEU A 59 3.37 2.65 -14.01
N SER A 60 2.72 3.79 -13.90
CA SER A 60 1.55 4.07 -14.70
C SER A 60 1.89 4.07 -16.18
N LEU A 61 3.01 4.70 -16.54
CA LEU A 61 3.44 4.71 -17.91
C LEU A 61 3.88 3.34 -18.39
N GLY A 62 4.64 2.65 -17.59
CA GLY A 62 5.17 1.35 -17.97
C GLY A 62 4.11 0.28 -18.09
N THR A 63 3.06 0.37 -17.31
CA THR A 63 1.99 -0.62 -17.35
C THR A 63 0.85 -0.16 -18.24
N ASN A 64 0.92 1.08 -18.73
CA ASN A 64 -0.12 1.64 -19.57
C ASN A 64 -1.46 1.67 -18.82
N LEU A 65 -1.40 2.03 -17.54
CA LEU A 65 -2.58 2.13 -16.72
C LEU A 65 -2.85 3.57 -16.33
N ASN A 66 -4.11 3.88 -16.19
CA ASN A 66 -4.53 5.16 -15.65
C ASN A 66 -3.97 5.27 -14.23
N TYR A 67 -3.47 6.45 -13.89
CA TYR A 67 -2.82 6.64 -12.59
C TYR A 67 -3.76 6.34 -11.42
N ALA A 68 -5.01 6.79 -11.53
CA ALA A 68 -5.97 6.56 -10.45
C ALA A 68 -6.23 5.07 -10.25
N ARG A 69 -6.31 4.35 -11.35
CA ARG A 69 -6.54 2.91 -11.29
C ARG A 69 -5.32 2.21 -10.71
N LEU A 70 -4.13 2.63 -11.14
CA LEU A 70 -2.91 2.08 -10.60
C LEU A 70 -2.84 2.33 -9.10
N ALA A 71 -3.13 3.55 -8.68
CA ALA A 71 -3.01 3.91 -7.27
C ALA A 71 -3.90 3.04 -6.39
N LYS A 72 -5.11 2.75 -6.84
CA LYS A 72 -6.00 1.90 -6.07
C LYS A 72 -5.44 0.49 -5.91
N HIS A 73 -4.83 -0.02 -6.95
CA HIS A 73 -4.25 -1.36 -6.89
C HIS A 73 -3.00 -1.36 -6.01
N ILE A 74 -2.22 -0.28 -6.04
CA ILE A 74 -1.04 -0.19 -5.18
C ILE A 74 -1.47 -0.16 -3.70
N VAL A 75 -2.52 0.57 -3.37
CA VAL A 75 -3.02 0.60 -2.00
C VAL A 75 -3.42 -0.80 -1.57
N TRP A 76 -4.09 -1.53 -2.45
CA TRP A 76 -4.51 -2.89 -2.15
C TRP A 76 -3.30 -3.79 -1.91
N LEU A 77 -2.28 -3.67 -2.76
CA LEU A 77 -1.07 -4.46 -2.61
C LEU A 77 -0.32 -4.11 -1.32
N GLU A 78 -0.31 -2.84 -0.96
CA GLU A 78 0.31 -2.42 0.29
C GLU A 78 -0.40 -3.01 1.49
N LYS A 79 -1.71 -3.01 1.46
CA LYS A 79 -2.47 -3.56 2.56
C LYS A 79 -2.25 -5.05 2.71
N LYS A 80 -1.97 -5.73 1.63
CA LYS A 80 -1.67 -7.15 1.68
C LYS A 80 -0.22 -7.44 2.00
N GLY A 81 0.60 -6.40 2.15
CA GLY A 81 2.00 -6.58 2.47
C GLY A 81 2.85 -7.04 1.30
N LEU A 82 2.35 -6.85 0.08
CA LEU A 82 3.04 -7.32 -1.10
C LEU A 82 3.95 -6.27 -1.70
N VAL A 83 3.66 -4.99 -1.44
CA VAL A 83 4.53 -3.91 -1.87
C VAL A 83 4.72 -2.96 -0.70
N GLU A 84 5.73 -2.13 -0.80
CA GLU A 84 6.03 -1.14 0.23
C GLU A 84 6.54 0.12 -0.43
N SER A 85 6.37 1.24 0.25
CA SER A 85 6.89 2.51 -0.23
C SER A 85 8.32 2.64 0.23
N ILE A 86 9.19 3.03 -0.67
CA ILE A 86 10.61 3.17 -0.40
C ILE A 86 10.99 4.59 -0.73
N ILE A 87 11.67 5.25 0.18
CA ILE A 87 12.12 6.60 -0.07
C ILE A 87 13.55 6.54 -0.56
N GLU A 88 13.76 7.02 -1.78
CA GLU A 88 15.09 7.04 -2.37
C GLU A 88 15.36 8.46 -2.77
N ASP A 89 16.37 9.05 -2.18
CA ASP A 89 16.67 10.47 -2.34
C ASP A 89 15.45 11.25 -1.88
N THR A 90 14.83 11.99 -2.75
CA THR A 90 13.64 12.74 -2.37
C THR A 90 12.40 12.15 -3.01
N LYS A 91 12.51 10.97 -3.57
CA LYS A 91 11.39 10.37 -4.29
C LYS A 91 10.84 9.19 -3.52
N ILE A 92 9.56 8.97 -3.68
CA ILE A 92 8.91 7.82 -3.09
C ILE A 92 8.65 6.82 -4.19
N ASN A 93 9.27 5.67 -4.06
CA ASN A 93 9.09 4.57 -5.01
C ASN A 93 8.31 3.46 -4.35
N VAL A 94 7.75 2.60 -5.15
CA VAL A 94 7.02 1.43 -4.68
C VAL A 94 7.79 0.21 -5.13
N GLY A 95 8.00 -0.71 -4.24
CA GLY A 95 8.74 -1.93 -4.59
C GLY A 95 8.11 -3.14 -3.94
N LEU A 96 8.48 -4.32 -4.42
CA LEU A 96 7.96 -5.55 -3.88
C LEU A 96 8.64 -5.89 -2.56
N THR A 97 7.85 -6.37 -1.62
CA THR A 97 8.40 -6.93 -0.40
C THR A 97 8.81 -8.36 -0.72
N GLU A 98 9.39 -9.03 0.25
CA GLU A 98 9.73 -10.44 0.08
C GLU A 98 8.46 -11.24 -0.21
N LYS A 99 7.39 -10.95 0.51
CA LYS A 99 6.12 -11.60 0.29
C LYS A 99 5.61 -11.29 -1.11
N GLY A 100 5.84 -10.07 -1.58
CA GLY A 100 5.46 -9.69 -2.92
C GLY A 100 6.23 -10.45 -3.99
N ARG A 101 7.49 -10.72 -3.73
CA ARG A 101 8.28 -11.51 -4.68
C ARG A 101 7.80 -12.94 -4.76
N LEU A 102 7.38 -13.50 -3.62
CA LEU A 102 6.82 -14.84 -3.62
C LEU A 102 5.50 -14.86 -4.40
N PHE A 103 4.70 -13.83 -4.19
CA PHE A 103 3.44 -13.71 -4.92
C PHE A 103 3.72 -13.62 -6.43
N ALA A 104 4.73 -12.84 -6.80
CA ALA A 104 5.10 -12.67 -8.19
C ALA A 104 5.51 -14.00 -8.81
N SER A 105 6.26 -14.77 -8.07
CA SER A 105 6.71 -16.05 -8.57
C SER A 105 5.54 -16.99 -8.77
N THR A 106 4.50 -16.86 -7.97
CA THR A 106 3.32 -17.69 -8.12
C THR A 106 2.51 -17.34 -9.37
N ILE A 107 2.37 -16.06 -9.65
CA ILE A 107 1.53 -15.65 -10.75
C ILE A 107 2.25 -15.59 -12.09
N SER A 108 3.56 -15.65 -12.07
CA SER A 108 4.33 -15.59 -13.31
C SER A 108 4.49 -16.91 -13.98
N ASN A 109 4.04 -17.92 -13.36
CA ASN A 109 4.11 -19.24 -14.00
C ASN A 109 2.88 -19.49 -14.83
#